data_5c20d42fba6426b5e81f586bfa8316b2
#
_entry.id   5c20d42fba6426b5e81f586bfa8316b2
#
_cell.length_a   1.000
_cell.length_b   1.000
_cell.length_c   1.000
_cell.angle_alpha   90.00
_cell.angle_beta   90.00
_cell.angle_gamma   90.00
#
_symmetry.space_group_name_H-M   'P 1'
#
loop_
_entity.id
_entity.type
_entity.pdbx_description
1 polymer ?
#
loop_
_entity_poly.entity_id
_entity_poly.type
_entity_poly.pdbx_seq_one_letter_code
_entity_poly.pdbx_strand_id
1 'polypeptide(L)'
;TEIGAHSISMSAASVRLAGQLFEDLSKINVLFVGAGEMIELCATHFAAKTPRGMTVANRTMERGELLARQLKANVMRLADLPDRLHEFDAVISCTASTLPLIGLGAVERALKKRRNSPMFMVDLAVPRDIEPEVKSLRDVYLYTVDDLSQVVQTGQASRQAAVAEAEVIIDAGVQSFVHWLDQRSDVPLIQQLNQQAEAWRSTELARAQKL
;
A
#
# COMPACT_ATOMS: atom_id res chain seq x y z
N THR A 1 -9.98 -11.38 9.58
CA THR A 1 -10.08 -12.52 8.62
C THR A 1 -9.14 -12.25 7.44
N GLU A 2 -8.55 -13.29 6.84
CA GLU A 2 -7.65 -13.18 5.67
C GLU A 2 -8.31 -12.44 4.49
N ILE A 3 -9.60 -12.68 4.26
CA ILE A 3 -10.39 -12.02 3.21
C ILE A 3 -10.40 -10.49 3.40
N GLY A 4 -10.62 -10.01 4.62
CA GLY A 4 -10.61 -8.57 4.91
C GLY A 4 -9.22 -7.94 4.72
N ALA A 5 -8.16 -8.62 5.14
CA ALA A 5 -6.79 -8.15 4.93
C ALA A 5 -6.43 -8.07 3.44
N HIS A 6 -6.90 -9.04 2.63
CA HIS A 6 -6.68 -9.04 1.18
C HIS A 6 -7.42 -7.89 0.49
N SER A 7 -8.67 -7.63 0.87
CA SER A 7 -9.47 -6.50 0.35
C SER A 7 -8.83 -5.14 0.66
N ILE A 8 -8.36 -4.94 1.88
CA ILE A 8 -7.63 -3.72 2.29
C ILE A 8 -6.35 -3.57 1.45
N SER A 9 -5.61 -4.66 1.25
CA SER A 9 -4.38 -4.64 0.46
C SER A 9 -4.62 -4.27 -1.01
N MET A 10 -5.70 -4.77 -1.63
CA MET A 10 -6.08 -4.42 -3.01
C MET A 10 -6.51 -2.96 -3.14
N SER A 11 -7.28 -2.45 -2.18
CA SER A 11 -7.70 -1.04 -2.15
C SER A 11 -6.49 -0.10 -2.03
N ALA A 12 -5.53 -0.43 -1.16
CA ALA A 12 -4.29 0.32 -1.02
C ALA A 12 -3.39 0.21 -2.28
N ALA A 13 -3.35 -0.97 -2.93
CA ALA A 13 -2.62 -1.17 -4.18
C ALA A 13 -3.20 -0.32 -5.31
N SER A 14 -4.53 -0.19 -5.41
CA SER A 14 -5.19 0.67 -6.40
C SER A 14 -4.76 2.13 -6.27
N VAL A 15 -4.72 2.67 -5.05
CA VAL A 15 -4.25 4.05 -4.80
C VAL A 15 -2.76 4.20 -5.12
N ARG A 16 -1.94 3.20 -4.78
CA ARG A 16 -0.50 3.22 -5.07
C ARG A 16 -0.23 3.23 -6.59
N LEU A 17 -0.95 2.40 -7.35
CA LEU A 17 -0.82 2.36 -8.81
C LEU A 17 -1.31 3.67 -9.46
N ALA A 18 -2.40 4.25 -8.97
CA ALA A 18 -2.86 5.58 -9.41
C ALA A 18 -1.77 6.64 -9.15
N GLY A 19 -1.09 6.60 -7.99
CA GLY A 19 0.02 7.50 -7.66
C GLY A 19 1.29 7.30 -8.48
N GLN A 20 1.42 6.18 -9.20
CA GLN A 20 2.53 5.99 -10.17
C GLN A 20 2.23 6.64 -11.52
N LEU A 21 0.94 6.77 -11.87
CA LEU A 21 0.50 7.39 -13.12
C LEU A 21 0.32 8.90 -12.98
N PHE A 22 -0.24 9.35 -11.86
CA PHE A 22 -0.52 10.76 -11.59
C PHE A 22 0.46 11.31 -10.56
N GLU A 23 1.14 12.40 -10.87
CA GLU A 23 2.07 13.08 -9.95
C GLU A 23 1.38 13.56 -8.67
N ASP A 24 0.11 13.95 -8.77
CA ASP A 24 -0.65 14.54 -7.68
C ASP A 24 -2.11 14.06 -7.72
N LEU A 25 -2.45 13.16 -6.80
CA LEU A 25 -3.79 12.61 -6.68
C LEU A 25 -4.84 13.65 -6.23
N SER A 26 -4.42 14.78 -5.68
CA SER A 26 -5.34 15.85 -5.28
C SER A 26 -5.92 16.61 -6.49
N LYS A 27 -5.36 16.42 -7.68
CA LYS A 27 -5.80 17.08 -8.92
C LYS A 27 -6.73 16.24 -9.79
N ILE A 28 -6.94 14.98 -9.44
CA ILE A 28 -7.75 14.05 -10.24
C ILE A 28 -9.20 13.97 -9.77
N ASN A 29 -10.09 13.64 -10.71
CA ASN A 29 -11.46 13.25 -10.44
C ASN A 29 -11.58 11.73 -10.46
N VAL A 30 -12.16 11.16 -9.40
CA VAL A 30 -12.27 9.71 -9.23
C VAL A 30 -13.74 9.29 -9.31
N LEU A 31 -14.01 8.28 -10.13
CA LEU A 31 -15.31 7.63 -10.25
C LEU A 31 -15.27 6.25 -9.59
N PHE A 32 -16.24 5.97 -8.76
CA PHE A 32 -16.51 4.67 -8.17
C PHE A 32 -17.80 4.10 -8.76
N VAL A 33 -17.71 2.93 -9.40
CA VAL A 33 -18.85 2.26 -10.03
C VAL A 33 -19.27 1.07 -9.17
N GLY A 34 -20.44 1.18 -8.56
CA GLY A 34 -20.96 0.30 -7.52
C GLY A 34 -21.04 0.98 -6.15
N ALA A 35 -21.62 0.30 -5.18
CA ALA A 35 -21.75 0.75 -3.79
C ALA A 35 -21.69 -0.44 -2.82
N GLY A 36 -20.80 -1.39 -3.10
CA GLY A 36 -20.47 -2.52 -2.24
C GLY A 36 -19.26 -2.23 -1.35
N GLU A 37 -18.97 -3.15 -0.43
CA GLU A 37 -17.89 -3.04 0.56
C GLU A 37 -16.53 -2.76 -0.07
N MET A 38 -16.21 -3.42 -1.20
CA MET A 38 -14.94 -3.20 -1.89
C MET A 38 -14.81 -1.77 -2.44
N ILE A 39 -15.91 -1.21 -2.98
CA ILE A 39 -15.94 0.18 -3.46
C ILE A 39 -15.80 1.14 -2.27
N GLU A 40 -16.46 0.88 -1.16
CA GLU A 40 -16.34 1.68 0.07
C GLU A 40 -14.89 1.72 0.57
N LEU A 41 -14.22 0.57 0.62
CA LEU A 41 -12.82 0.48 0.99
C LEU A 41 -11.91 1.27 0.03
N CYS A 42 -12.06 1.09 -1.28
CA CYS A 42 -11.29 1.83 -2.28
C CYS A 42 -11.52 3.34 -2.15
N ALA A 43 -12.79 3.74 -2.02
CA ALA A 43 -13.16 5.15 -1.92
C ALA A 43 -12.60 5.80 -0.64
N THR A 44 -12.58 5.08 0.48
CA THR A 44 -11.95 5.53 1.73
C THR A 44 -10.45 5.76 1.56
N HIS A 45 -9.74 4.83 0.89
CA HIS A 45 -8.31 4.97 0.61
C HIS A 45 -8.01 6.14 -0.35
N PHE A 46 -8.85 6.36 -1.37
CA PHE A 46 -8.72 7.52 -2.26
C PHE A 46 -9.06 8.83 -1.54
N ALA A 47 -10.10 8.85 -0.69
CA ALA A 47 -10.49 10.03 0.10
C ALA A 47 -9.34 10.54 0.98
N ALA A 48 -8.51 9.63 1.53
CA ALA A 48 -7.32 10.00 2.31
C ALA A 48 -6.26 10.76 1.48
N LYS A 49 -6.33 10.72 0.14
CA LYS A 49 -5.47 11.48 -0.78
C LYS A 49 -6.10 12.81 -1.23
N THR A 50 -7.29 13.15 -0.71
CA THR A 50 -8.00 14.41 -0.99
C THR A 50 -8.10 14.74 -2.47
N PRO A 51 -8.65 13.85 -3.34
CA PRO A 51 -8.78 14.11 -4.76
C PRO A 51 -9.65 15.32 -5.01
N ARG A 52 -9.52 15.94 -6.20
CA ARG A 52 -10.31 17.12 -6.61
C ARG A 52 -11.80 16.87 -6.51
N GLY A 53 -12.23 15.68 -6.90
CA GLY A 53 -13.62 15.26 -6.80
C GLY A 53 -13.75 13.74 -6.76
N MET A 54 -14.76 13.29 -6.05
CA MET A 54 -15.17 11.89 -6.03
C MET A 54 -16.63 11.79 -6.42
N THR A 55 -16.97 10.80 -7.23
CA THR A 55 -18.34 10.53 -7.66
C THR A 55 -18.62 9.04 -7.53
N VAL A 56 -19.80 8.69 -7.02
CA VAL A 56 -20.30 7.33 -6.95
C VAL A 56 -21.36 7.13 -8.00
N ALA A 57 -21.17 6.17 -8.90
CA ALA A 57 -22.18 5.73 -9.86
C ALA A 57 -22.79 4.41 -9.41
N ASN A 58 -24.09 4.35 -9.23
CA ASN A 58 -24.75 3.12 -8.84
C ASN A 58 -26.11 2.98 -9.55
N ARG A 59 -26.56 1.73 -9.73
CA ARG A 59 -27.89 1.43 -10.30
C ARG A 59 -29.01 1.95 -9.39
N THR A 60 -28.87 1.71 -8.10
CA THR A 60 -29.82 2.15 -7.05
C THR A 60 -29.28 3.46 -6.47
N MET A 61 -29.99 4.55 -6.71
CA MET A 61 -29.57 5.91 -6.28
C MET A 61 -29.39 5.99 -4.77
N GLU A 62 -30.31 5.42 -3.99
CA GLU A 62 -30.29 5.46 -2.53
C GLU A 62 -29.01 4.85 -1.93
N ARG A 63 -28.52 3.73 -2.51
CA ARG A 63 -27.25 3.13 -2.10
C ARG A 63 -26.03 4.00 -2.46
N GLY A 64 -26.07 4.57 -3.66
CA GLY A 64 -25.03 5.51 -4.12
C GLY A 64 -24.96 6.76 -3.24
N GLU A 65 -26.12 7.33 -2.90
CA GLU A 65 -26.21 8.50 -2.02
C GLU A 65 -25.72 8.22 -0.60
N LEU A 66 -26.01 7.05 -0.05
CA LEU A 66 -25.54 6.67 1.28
C LEU A 66 -24.01 6.69 1.34
N LEU A 67 -23.35 6.04 0.39
CA LEU A 67 -21.90 6.01 0.29
C LEU A 67 -21.33 7.40 -0.02
N ALA A 68 -21.94 8.14 -0.93
CA ALA A 68 -21.50 9.48 -1.31
C ALA A 68 -21.54 10.47 -0.13
N ARG A 69 -22.56 10.39 0.73
CA ARG A 69 -22.63 11.20 1.97
C ARG A 69 -21.49 10.92 2.93
N GLN A 70 -21.15 9.65 3.15
CA GLN A 70 -20.04 9.26 4.02
C GLN A 70 -18.70 9.81 3.56
N LEU A 71 -18.51 9.85 2.25
CA LEU A 71 -17.26 10.24 1.60
C LEU A 71 -17.20 11.71 1.16
N LYS A 72 -18.29 12.48 1.36
CA LYS A 72 -18.45 13.84 0.81
C LYS A 72 -18.28 13.85 -0.73
N ALA A 73 -18.76 12.81 -1.39
CA ALA A 73 -18.69 12.62 -2.83
C ALA A 73 -19.98 13.01 -3.53
N ASN A 74 -19.92 13.20 -4.83
CA ASN A 74 -21.09 13.36 -5.68
C ASN A 74 -21.71 11.98 -5.98
N VAL A 75 -22.96 11.96 -6.43
CA VAL A 75 -23.64 10.78 -6.91
C VAL A 75 -24.13 10.98 -8.33
N MET A 76 -24.10 9.93 -9.14
CA MET A 76 -24.68 9.91 -10.47
C MET A 76 -25.38 8.59 -10.76
N ARG A 77 -26.29 8.59 -11.72
CA ARG A 77 -26.93 7.36 -12.20
C ARG A 77 -25.94 6.55 -13.03
N LEU A 78 -25.98 5.23 -12.87
CA LEU A 78 -25.13 4.33 -13.68
C LEU A 78 -25.43 4.49 -15.19
N ALA A 79 -26.67 4.82 -15.56
CA ALA A 79 -27.07 5.06 -16.95
C ALA A 79 -26.34 6.25 -17.61
N ASP A 80 -25.92 7.23 -16.82
CA ASP A 80 -25.23 8.44 -17.32
C ASP A 80 -23.71 8.19 -17.53
N LEU A 81 -23.22 7.03 -17.10
CA LEU A 81 -21.80 6.69 -17.14
C LEU A 81 -21.15 6.82 -18.54
N PRO A 82 -21.74 6.29 -19.64
CA PRO A 82 -21.11 6.36 -20.96
C PRO A 82 -20.88 7.78 -21.47
N ASP A 83 -21.75 8.72 -21.10
CA ASP A 83 -21.69 10.11 -21.55
C ASP A 83 -20.77 10.97 -20.69
N ARG A 84 -20.62 10.62 -19.41
CA ARG A 84 -19.86 11.37 -18.40
C ARG A 84 -18.49 10.78 -18.08
N LEU A 85 -18.15 9.62 -18.63
CA LEU A 85 -16.89 8.94 -18.36
C LEU A 85 -15.65 9.84 -18.58
N HIS A 86 -15.75 10.78 -19.53
CA HIS A 86 -14.67 11.71 -19.85
C HIS A 86 -14.35 12.73 -18.73
N GLU A 87 -15.21 12.88 -17.73
CA GLU A 87 -15.02 13.80 -16.60
C GLU A 87 -14.02 13.25 -15.55
N PHE A 88 -13.69 11.94 -15.63
CA PHE A 88 -12.94 11.24 -14.62
C PHE A 88 -11.56 10.81 -15.11
N ASP A 89 -10.57 10.96 -14.24
CA ASP A 89 -9.18 10.56 -14.47
C ASP A 89 -8.94 9.13 -14.00
N ALA A 90 -9.60 8.74 -12.91
CA ALA A 90 -9.54 7.38 -12.36
C ALA A 90 -10.96 6.79 -12.25
N VAL A 91 -11.11 5.52 -12.59
CA VAL A 91 -12.36 4.75 -12.51
C VAL A 91 -12.11 3.45 -11.78
N ILE A 92 -12.82 3.21 -10.69
CA ILE A 92 -12.76 1.97 -9.93
C ILE A 92 -14.14 1.31 -9.99
N SER A 93 -14.21 0.11 -10.56
CA SER A 93 -15.46 -0.63 -10.71
C SER A 93 -15.46 -1.93 -9.93
N CYS A 94 -16.55 -2.18 -9.24
CA CYS A 94 -16.85 -3.44 -8.58
C CYS A 94 -18.37 -3.57 -8.40
N THR A 95 -19.02 -4.21 -9.37
CA THR A 95 -20.47 -4.44 -9.31
C THR A 95 -20.79 -5.94 -9.39
N ALA A 96 -22.06 -6.27 -9.20
CA ALA A 96 -22.58 -7.62 -9.40
C ALA A 96 -23.23 -7.75 -10.80
N SER A 97 -22.80 -6.98 -11.78
CA SER A 97 -23.31 -7.09 -13.14
C SER A 97 -22.80 -8.39 -13.80
N THR A 98 -23.67 -9.02 -14.55
CA THR A 98 -23.31 -10.21 -15.35
C THR A 98 -22.76 -9.86 -16.72
N LEU A 99 -22.91 -8.59 -17.12
CA LEU A 99 -22.42 -8.04 -18.40
C LEU A 99 -21.54 -6.82 -18.12
N PRO A 100 -20.52 -6.57 -18.98
CA PRO A 100 -19.72 -5.38 -18.88
C PRO A 100 -20.56 -4.10 -18.93
N LEU A 101 -20.25 -3.16 -18.05
CA LEU A 101 -20.90 -1.85 -17.93
C LEU A 101 -20.14 -0.77 -18.70
N ILE A 102 -18.85 -0.95 -18.86
CA ILE A 102 -17.94 0.00 -19.53
C ILE A 102 -17.36 -0.68 -20.76
N GLY A 103 -17.94 -0.36 -21.91
CA GLY A 103 -17.52 -0.90 -23.19
C GLY A 103 -16.42 -0.08 -23.87
N LEU A 104 -15.68 -0.70 -24.79
CA LEU A 104 -14.60 -0.10 -25.58
C LEU A 104 -15.02 1.23 -26.21
N GLY A 105 -16.18 1.26 -26.89
CA GLY A 105 -16.66 2.48 -27.56
C GLY A 105 -16.95 3.65 -26.62
N ALA A 106 -17.36 3.40 -25.37
CA ALA A 106 -17.56 4.45 -24.38
C ALA A 106 -16.22 5.06 -23.95
N VAL A 107 -15.20 4.21 -23.72
CA VAL A 107 -13.85 4.65 -23.34
C VAL A 107 -13.18 5.42 -24.48
N GLU A 108 -13.29 4.94 -25.73
CA GLU A 108 -12.75 5.66 -26.90
C GLU A 108 -13.36 7.07 -27.05
N ARG A 109 -14.69 7.20 -26.88
CA ARG A 109 -15.35 8.52 -26.90
C ARG A 109 -14.87 9.41 -25.75
N ALA A 110 -14.69 8.84 -24.56
CA ALA A 110 -14.19 9.56 -23.40
C ALA A 110 -12.75 10.07 -23.65
N LEU A 111 -11.85 9.23 -24.15
CA LEU A 111 -10.48 9.61 -24.47
C LEU A 111 -10.40 10.75 -25.50
N LYS A 112 -11.21 10.68 -26.56
CA LYS A 112 -11.29 11.77 -27.56
C LYS A 112 -11.70 13.10 -26.92
N LYS A 113 -12.74 13.10 -26.07
CA LYS A 113 -13.16 14.30 -25.34
C LYS A 113 -12.09 14.82 -24.38
N ARG A 114 -11.30 13.93 -23.80
CA ARG A 114 -10.18 14.23 -22.88
C ARG A 114 -8.89 14.64 -23.61
N ARG A 115 -8.89 14.71 -24.93
CA ARG A 115 -7.69 14.98 -25.76
C ARG A 115 -6.56 13.97 -25.46
N ASN A 116 -6.92 12.71 -25.30
CA ASN A 116 -6.03 11.59 -24.98
C ASN A 116 -5.25 11.76 -23.66
N SER A 117 -5.80 12.51 -22.70
CA SER A 117 -5.26 12.49 -21.33
C SER A 117 -5.41 11.10 -20.72
N PRO A 118 -4.40 10.59 -20.00
CA PRO A 118 -4.41 9.22 -19.49
C PRO A 118 -5.60 8.96 -18.57
N MET A 119 -6.13 7.74 -18.65
CA MET A 119 -7.22 7.26 -17.80
C MET A 119 -6.76 6.01 -17.04
N PHE A 120 -6.81 6.07 -15.72
CA PHE A 120 -6.56 4.94 -14.83
C PHE A 120 -7.85 4.19 -14.57
N MET A 121 -7.85 2.88 -14.77
CA MET A 121 -9.04 2.05 -14.56
C MET A 121 -8.70 0.82 -13.73
N VAL A 122 -9.56 0.50 -12.78
CA VAL A 122 -9.46 -0.72 -11.97
C VAL A 122 -10.78 -1.46 -12.02
N ASP A 123 -10.74 -2.72 -12.44
CA ASP A 123 -11.88 -3.62 -12.46
C ASP A 123 -11.71 -4.73 -11.41
N LEU A 124 -12.45 -4.59 -10.32
CA LEU A 124 -12.46 -5.54 -9.20
C LEU A 124 -13.66 -6.52 -9.26
N ALA A 125 -14.49 -6.39 -10.30
CA ALA A 125 -15.68 -7.21 -10.45
C ALA A 125 -15.39 -8.63 -10.97
N VAL A 126 -16.19 -9.57 -10.55
CA VAL A 126 -16.25 -10.93 -11.10
C VAL A 126 -17.74 -11.29 -11.29
N PRO A 127 -18.24 -11.40 -12.55
CA PRO A 127 -17.58 -11.14 -13.84
C PRO A 127 -17.10 -9.70 -14.02
N ARG A 128 -16.28 -9.43 -15.06
CA ARG A 128 -15.71 -8.12 -15.34
C ARG A 128 -16.77 -7.06 -15.69
N ASP A 129 -16.61 -5.87 -15.10
CA ASP A 129 -17.43 -4.69 -15.41
C ASP A 129 -16.92 -3.93 -16.65
N ILE A 130 -15.64 -4.10 -16.99
CA ILE A 130 -14.97 -3.40 -18.10
C ILE A 130 -14.62 -4.42 -19.19
N GLU A 131 -14.94 -4.10 -20.44
CA GLU A 131 -14.57 -4.93 -21.58
C GLU A 131 -13.05 -5.09 -21.67
N PRO A 132 -12.53 -6.33 -21.85
CA PRO A 132 -11.08 -6.59 -21.89
C PRO A 132 -10.34 -5.82 -22.98
N GLU A 133 -11.01 -5.54 -24.09
CA GLU A 133 -10.48 -4.80 -25.24
C GLU A 133 -10.06 -3.38 -24.89
N VAL A 134 -10.62 -2.80 -23.83
CA VAL A 134 -10.25 -1.48 -23.29
C VAL A 134 -8.76 -1.42 -22.92
N LYS A 135 -8.16 -2.55 -22.52
CA LYS A 135 -6.73 -2.65 -22.20
C LYS A 135 -5.82 -2.36 -23.41
N SER A 136 -6.33 -2.50 -24.63
CA SER A 136 -5.58 -2.24 -25.87
C SER A 136 -5.45 -0.75 -26.21
N LEU A 137 -6.22 0.11 -25.56
CA LEU A 137 -6.19 1.56 -25.82
C LEU A 137 -4.92 2.19 -25.22
N ARG A 138 -4.24 3.01 -26.02
CA ARG A 138 -2.92 3.58 -25.70
C ARG A 138 -2.88 4.38 -24.41
N ASP A 139 -3.92 5.16 -24.16
CA ASP A 139 -3.96 6.12 -23.04
C ASP A 139 -4.83 5.59 -21.87
N VAL A 140 -5.04 4.27 -21.80
CA VAL A 140 -5.75 3.58 -20.73
C VAL A 140 -4.82 2.64 -19.98
N TYR A 141 -4.86 2.75 -18.66
CA TYR A 141 -4.13 1.88 -17.73
C TYR A 141 -5.15 1.07 -16.94
N LEU A 142 -5.54 -0.08 -17.52
CA LEU A 142 -6.54 -0.98 -16.93
C LEU A 142 -5.85 -2.08 -16.11
N TYR A 143 -6.20 -2.14 -14.83
CA TYR A 143 -5.81 -3.20 -13.91
C TYR A 143 -7.03 -4.00 -13.47
N THR A 144 -6.88 -5.30 -13.42
CA THR A 144 -7.92 -6.22 -12.94
C THR A 144 -7.64 -6.67 -11.51
N VAL A 145 -8.58 -7.37 -10.90
CA VAL A 145 -8.36 -7.98 -9.57
C VAL A 145 -7.16 -8.93 -9.57
N ASP A 146 -6.91 -9.63 -10.69
CA ASP A 146 -5.77 -10.53 -10.81
C ASP A 146 -4.44 -9.76 -10.88
N ASP A 147 -4.39 -8.67 -11.65
CA ASP A 147 -3.22 -7.78 -11.71
C ASP A 147 -2.90 -7.20 -10.32
N LEU A 148 -3.93 -6.75 -9.58
CA LEU A 148 -3.75 -6.23 -8.22
C LEU A 148 -3.30 -7.32 -7.23
N SER A 149 -3.81 -8.53 -7.36
CA SER A 149 -3.40 -9.66 -6.51
C SER A 149 -1.91 -9.95 -6.66
N GLN A 150 -1.38 -9.92 -7.88
CA GLN A 150 0.06 -10.07 -8.14
C GLN A 150 0.87 -8.94 -7.50
N VAL A 151 0.41 -7.69 -7.63
CA VAL A 151 1.06 -6.53 -7.00
C VAL A 151 1.11 -6.66 -5.47
N VAL A 152 0.03 -7.14 -4.86
CA VAL A 152 -0.05 -7.38 -3.41
C VAL A 152 0.90 -8.48 -2.98
N GLN A 153 0.92 -9.62 -3.70
CA GLN A 153 1.81 -10.76 -3.40
C GLN A 153 3.29 -10.37 -3.50
N THR A 154 3.67 -9.65 -4.55
CA THR A 154 5.04 -9.15 -4.72
C THR A 154 5.43 -8.21 -3.57
N GLY A 155 4.52 -7.34 -3.15
CA GLY A 155 4.75 -6.44 -2.02
C GLY A 155 4.84 -7.16 -0.67
N GLN A 156 4.14 -8.28 -0.49
CA GLN A 156 4.27 -9.12 0.71
C GLN A 156 5.59 -9.87 0.74
N ALA A 157 5.99 -10.49 -0.37
CA ALA A 157 7.27 -11.18 -0.48
C ALA A 157 8.46 -10.24 -0.20
N SER A 158 8.43 -9.02 -0.73
CA SER A 158 9.45 -8.00 -0.45
C SER A 158 9.50 -7.59 1.02
N ARG A 159 8.35 -7.47 1.69
CA ARG A 159 8.30 -7.18 3.13
C ARG A 159 8.83 -8.33 3.97
N GLN A 160 8.50 -9.58 3.63
CA GLN A 160 9.03 -10.76 4.33
C GLN A 160 10.55 -10.87 4.18
N ALA A 161 11.10 -10.59 3.01
CA ALA A 161 12.55 -10.54 2.80
C ALA A 161 13.22 -9.46 3.67
N ALA A 162 12.64 -8.26 3.73
CA ALA A 162 13.16 -7.18 4.58
C ALA A 162 13.07 -7.50 6.09
N VAL A 163 12.01 -8.20 6.53
CA VAL A 163 11.90 -8.69 7.92
C VAL A 163 12.98 -9.71 8.22
N ALA A 164 13.19 -10.70 7.35
CA ALA A 164 14.25 -11.70 7.54
C ALA A 164 15.65 -11.06 7.59
N GLU A 165 15.91 -10.06 6.77
CA GLU A 165 17.17 -9.31 6.78
C GLU A 165 17.35 -8.51 8.09
N ALA A 166 16.27 -7.91 8.60
CA ALA A 166 16.29 -7.22 9.89
C ALA A 166 16.51 -8.19 11.06
N GLU A 167 15.92 -9.39 11.04
CA GLU A 167 16.15 -10.43 12.05
C GLU A 167 17.61 -10.85 12.13
N VAL A 168 18.28 -11.03 10.99
CA VAL A 168 19.73 -11.35 10.95
C VAL A 168 20.55 -10.24 11.61
N ILE A 169 20.22 -8.98 11.36
CA ILE A 169 20.91 -7.84 11.97
C ILE A 169 20.68 -7.79 13.48
N ILE A 170 19.46 -8.06 13.93
CA ILE A 170 19.10 -8.10 15.35
C ILE A 170 19.86 -9.24 16.05
N ASP A 171 19.88 -10.45 15.48
CA ASP A 171 20.57 -11.60 16.05
C ASP A 171 22.09 -11.35 16.18
N ALA A 172 22.70 -10.78 15.15
CA ALA A 172 24.12 -10.40 15.21
C ALA A 172 24.38 -9.33 16.29
N GLY A 173 23.48 -8.36 16.44
CA GLY A 173 23.53 -7.35 17.50
C GLY A 173 23.41 -7.96 18.90
N VAL A 174 22.46 -8.89 19.08
CA VAL A 174 22.28 -9.61 20.35
C VAL A 174 23.51 -10.42 20.71
N GLN A 175 24.07 -11.20 19.77
CA GLN A 175 25.30 -11.96 20.02
C GLN A 175 26.47 -11.06 20.38
N SER A 176 26.67 -9.96 19.69
CA SER A 176 27.71 -8.98 20.02
C SER A 176 27.52 -8.38 21.40
N PHE A 177 26.29 -8.08 21.78
CA PHE A 177 25.96 -7.54 23.10
C PHE A 177 26.21 -8.59 24.22
N VAL A 178 25.81 -9.83 24.02
CA VAL A 178 26.09 -10.93 24.99
C VAL A 178 27.59 -11.12 25.17
N HIS A 179 28.35 -11.15 24.07
CA HIS A 179 29.81 -11.26 24.14
C HIS A 179 30.46 -10.08 24.89
N TRP A 180 29.97 -8.87 24.66
CA TRP A 180 30.42 -7.68 25.42
C TRP A 180 30.09 -7.77 26.92
N LEU A 181 28.90 -8.29 27.28
CA LEU A 181 28.53 -8.53 28.68
C LEU A 181 29.47 -9.56 29.35
N ASP A 182 29.76 -10.66 28.65
CA ASP A 182 30.67 -11.72 29.16
C ASP A 182 32.07 -11.16 29.41
N GLN A 183 32.62 -10.42 28.45
CA GLN A 183 33.92 -9.73 28.65
C GLN A 183 33.92 -8.77 29.82
N ARG A 184 32.79 -8.10 30.09
CA ARG A 184 32.69 -7.15 31.20
C ARG A 184 32.60 -7.86 32.56
N SER A 185 32.13 -9.11 32.62
CA SER A 185 32.10 -9.91 33.82
C SER A 185 33.49 -10.28 34.32
N ASP A 186 34.51 -10.35 33.44
CA ASP A 186 35.89 -10.68 33.77
C ASP A 186 36.69 -9.48 34.30
N VAL A 187 36.23 -8.26 34.11
CA VAL A 187 36.91 -7.01 34.54
C VAL A 187 37.18 -6.99 36.04
N PRO A 188 36.24 -7.39 36.94
CA PRO A 188 36.50 -7.40 38.38
C PRO A 188 37.64 -8.40 38.78
N LEU A 189 37.69 -9.57 38.09
CA LEU A 189 38.73 -10.54 38.33
C LEU A 189 40.11 -10.03 37.92
N ILE A 190 40.21 -9.40 36.75
CA ILE A 190 41.43 -8.74 36.27
C ILE A 190 41.89 -7.65 37.24
N GLN A 191 40.96 -6.83 37.73
CA GLN A 191 41.26 -5.79 38.71
C GLN A 191 41.78 -6.37 40.04
N GLN A 192 41.20 -7.46 40.53
CA GLN A 192 41.68 -8.15 41.74
C GLN A 192 43.09 -8.72 41.58
N LEU A 193 43.35 -9.36 40.44
CA LEU A 193 44.70 -9.90 40.13
C LEU A 193 45.74 -8.77 40.05
N ASN A 194 45.42 -7.67 39.43
CA ASN A 194 46.34 -6.50 39.37
C ASN A 194 46.59 -5.90 40.78
N GLN A 195 45.57 -5.78 41.62
CA GLN A 195 45.71 -5.29 42.98
C GLN A 195 46.60 -6.23 43.84
N GLN A 196 46.43 -7.56 43.71
CA GLN A 196 47.30 -8.54 44.39
C GLN A 196 48.75 -8.45 43.91
N ALA A 197 48.98 -8.36 42.62
CA ALA A 197 50.29 -8.20 42.03
C ALA A 197 51.01 -6.95 42.54
N GLU A 198 50.32 -5.80 42.61
CA GLU A 198 50.86 -4.55 43.14
C GLU A 198 51.16 -4.63 44.64
N ALA A 199 50.30 -5.30 45.43
CA ALA A 199 50.54 -5.52 46.83
C ALA A 199 51.79 -6.39 47.09
N TRP A 200 51.96 -7.44 46.32
CA TRP A 200 53.16 -8.27 46.38
C TRP A 200 54.42 -7.50 45.98
N ARG A 201 54.37 -6.76 44.88
CA ARG A 201 55.46 -5.91 44.43
C ARG A 201 55.88 -4.92 45.51
N SER A 202 54.91 -4.22 46.14
CA SER A 202 55.17 -3.27 47.17
C SER A 202 55.81 -3.89 48.43
N THR A 203 55.34 -5.08 48.78
CA THR A 203 55.88 -5.83 49.94
C THR A 203 57.33 -6.27 49.69
N GLU A 204 57.65 -6.80 48.51
CA GLU A 204 58.99 -7.24 48.19
C GLU A 204 59.98 -6.05 48.00
N LEU A 205 59.52 -4.94 47.44
CA LEU A 205 60.34 -3.71 47.39
C LEU A 205 60.64 -3.18 48.79
N ALA A 206 59.69 -3.18 49.70
CA ALA A 206 59.90 -2.77 51.10
C ALA A 206 60.84 -3.70 51.87
N ARG A 207 60.84 -4.99 51.54
CA ARG A 207 61.83 -5.93 52.05
C ARG A 207 63.24 -5.73 51.52
N ALA A 208 63.37 -5.45 50.25
CA ALA A 208 64.66 -5.16 49.61
C ALA A 208 65.32 -3.87 50.08
N GLN A 209 64.53 -2.87 50.48
CA GLN A 209 65.00 -1.58 51.02
C GLN A 209 65.51 -1.71 52.48
N LYS A 210 65.23 -2.80 53.18
CA LYS A 210 65.63 -3.01 54.53
C LYS A 210 66.91 -3.89 54.67
N LEU A 211 67.38 -4.36 53.56
CA LEU A 211 68.66 -5.07 53.41
C LEU A 211 69.79 -4.13 53.03
#